data_6c8b951f12b813e8976f000ae15f5bfc
#
_entry.id   6c8b951f12b813e8976f000ae15f5bfc
#
_cell.length_a   1.000
_cell.length_b   1.000
_cell.length_c   1.000
_cell.angle_alpha   90.00
_cell.angle_beta   90.00
_cell.angle_gamma   90.00
#
_symmetry.space_group_name_H-M   'P 1'
#
loop_
_entity.id
_entity.type
_entity.pdbx_description
1 polymer ?
#
loop_
_entity_poly.entity_id
_entity_poly.type
_entity_poly.pdbx_seq_one_letter_code
_entity_poly.pdbx_strand_id
1 'polypeptide(L)'
;LWCLRFRIKAAIMLFAILAAAILMGQGVKSWIKDKVQEPRPFVIWLEKTHHIPVDEFYTLKRAERGNLVKEQLAEEKNIPQYLRSHWQKETGFAFPSGHTMFAASWALLAVGLLWPRRRTLTIAILLVWATGVMGSRLLLGMHWPRDLVVATLISW
;
A
#
# COMPACT_ATOMS: atom_id res chain seq x y z
N LEU A 1 1.27 -23.34 4.01
CA LEU A 1 1.94 -24.47 3.32
C LEU A 1 1.58 -25.80 3.97
N TRP A 2 1.64 -25.91 5.31
CA TRP A 2 1.26 -27.13 6.05
C TRP A 2 -0.19 -27.57 5.76
N CYS A 3 -1.12 -26.64 5.68
CA CYS A 3 -2.52 -26.90 5.33
C CYS A 3 -2.71 -27.42 3.90
N LEU A 4 -1.73 -27.25 3.01
CA LEU A 4 -1.80 -27.68 1.62
C LEU A 4 -1.16 -29.07 1.38
N ARG A 5 -0.58 -29.68 2.40
CA ARG A 5 0.09 -30.99 2.35
C ARG A 5 1.13 -31.13 1.23
N PHE A 6 1.85 -30.05 0.93
CA PHE A 6 2.94 -30.10 -0.05
C PHE A 6 4.12 -30.91 0.48
N ARG A 7 4.77 -31.67 -0.42
CA ARG A 7 6.11 -32.22 -0.13
C ARG A 7 7.07 -31.06 0.14
N ILE A 8 8.04 -31.25 1.05
CA ILE A 8 8.93 -30.18 1.51
C ILE A 8 9.62 -29.42 0.36
N LYS A 9 10.12 -30.16 -0.67
CA LYS A 9 10.75 -29.56 -1.86
C LYS A 9 9.78 -28.64 -2.63
N ALA A 10 8.53 -29.08 -2.83
CA ALA A 10 7.50 -28.29 -3.52
C ALA A 10 7.09 -27.07 -2.68
N ALA A 11 7.04 -27.18 -1.35
CA ALA A 11 6.77 -26.08 -0.46
C ALA A 11 7.87 -25.00 -0.51
N ILE A 12 9.14 -25.42 -0.50
CA ILE A 12 10.30 -24.50 -0.61
C ILE A 12 10.29 -23.80 -1.98
N MET A 13 10.09 -24.55 -3.06
CA MET A 13 10.03 -23.98 -4.41
C MET A 13 8.89 -22.97 -4.55
N LEU A 14 7.70 -23.31 -4.07
CA LEU A 14 6.56 -22.36 -4.05
C LEU A 14 6.89 -21.11 -3.25
N PHE A 15 7.46 -21.25 -2.06
CA PHE A 15 7.87 -20.11 -1.23
C PHE A 15 8.89 -19.22 -1.96
N ALA A 16 9.89 -19.82 -2.60
CA ALA A 16 10.91 -19.07 -3.36
C ALA A 16 10.30 -18.29 -4.53
N ILE A 17 9.39 -18.90 -5.29
CA ILE A 17 8.67 -18.25 -6.40
C ILE A 17 7.84 -17.09 -5.88
N LEU A 18 7.11 -17.25 -4.77
CA LEU A 18 6.31 -16.20 -4.16
C LEU A 18 7.15 -15.03 -3.64
N ALA A 19 8.26 -15.35 -2.97
CA ALA A 19 9.19 -14.34 -2.50
C ALA A 19 9.78 -13.53 -3.68
N ALA A 20 10.18 -14.21 -4.75
CA ALA A 20 10.68 -13.57 -5.97
C ALA A 20 9.60 -12.67 -6.62
N ALA A 21 8.35 -13.14 -6.72
CA ALA A 21 7.24 -12.37 -7.27
C ALA A 21 6.96 -11.10 -6.45
N ILE A 22 6.96 -11.20 -5.12
CA ILE A 22 6.78 -10.05 -4.23
C ILE A 22 7.93 -9.04 -4.41
N LEU A 23 9.18 -9.51 -4.46
CA LEU A 23 10.35 -8.63 -4.66
C LEU A 23 10.32 -7.94 -6.03
N MET A 24 9.96 -8.65 -7.09
CA MET A 24 9.75 -8.04 -8.42
C MET A 24 8.64 -7.00 -8.39
N GLY A 25 7.52 -7.30 -7.74
CA GLY A 25 6.41 -6.35 -7.57
C GLY A 25 6.84 -5.07 -6.84
N GLN A 26 7.70 -5.18 -5.82
CA GLN A 26 8.27 -4.00 -5.14
C GLN A 26 9.19 -3.18 -6.06
N GLY A 27 9.99 -3.84 -6.90
CA GLY A 27 10.82 -3.17 -7.91
C GLY A 27 9.99 -2.41 -8.95
N VAL A 28 8.98 -3.07 -9.52
CA VAL A 28 8.04 -2.46 -10.47
C VAL A 28 7.32 -1.26 -9.84
N LYS A 29 6.84 -1.41 -8.60
CA LYS A 29 6.21 -0.32 -7.83
C LYS A 29 7.13 0.89 -7.71
N SER A 30 8.39 0.68 -7.33
CA SER A 30 9.36 1.77 -7.15
C SER A 30 9.62 2.49 -8.47
N TRP A 31 9.84 1.74 -9.54
CA TRP A 31 10.03 2.31 -10.87
C TRP A 31 8.82 3.14 -11.34
N ILE A 32 7.59 2.64 -11.15
CA ILE A 32 6.37 3.38 -11.50
C ILE A 32 6.25 4.65 -10.66
N LYS A 33 6.53 4.59 -9.34
CA LYS A 33 6.49 5.76 -8.46
C LYS A 33 7.40 6.88 -8.92
N ASP A 34 8.61 6.52 -9.33
CA ASP A 34 9.61 7.48 -9.79
C ASP A 34 9.22 8.12 -11.13
N LYS A 35 8.43 7.43 -11.96
CA LYS A 35 7.95 7.95 -13.25
C LYS A 35 6.66 8.76 -13.13
N VAL A 36 5.69 8.31 -12.35
CA VAL A 36 4.36 8.92 -12.26
C VAL A 36 4.33 10.09 -11.30
N GLN A 37 5.07 10.02 -10.19
CA GLN A 37 5.23 11.07 -9.17
C GLN A 37 3.90 11.68 -8.69
N GLU A 38 2.87 10.85 -8.55
CA GLU A 38 1.55 11.29 -8.14
C GLU A 38 1.51 11.75 -6.68
N PRO A 39 1.03 12.97 -6.37
CA PRO A 39 0.91 13.45 -5.00
C PRO A 39 -0.18 12.70 -4.24
N ARG A 40 0.04 12.55 -2.94
CA ARG A 40 -0.96 11.94 -2.05
C ARG A 40 -2.13 12.89 -1.76
N PRO A 41 -3.34 12.36 -1.53
CA PRO A 41 -4.50 13.18 -1.17
C PRO A 41 -4.24 14.12 0.01
N PHE A 42 -3.54 13.66 1.06
CA PHE A 42 -3.24 14.50 2.23
C PHE A 42 -2.27 15.65 1.90
N VAL A 43 -1.37 15.48 0.91
CA VAL A 43 -0.46 16.56 0.48
C VAL A 43 -1.23 17.65 -0.28
N ILE A 44 -2.20 17.25 -1.12
CA ILE A 44 -3.13 18.19 -1.76
C ILE A 44 -3.97 18.94 -0.70
N TRP A 45 -4.35 18.23 0.37
CA TRP A 45 -5.04 18.86 1.49
C TRP A 45 -4.13 19.88 2.22
N LEU A 46 -2.85 19.56 2.47
CA LEU A 46 -1.88 20.49 3.03
C LEU A 46 -1.68 21.76 2.17
N GLU A 47 -1.64 21.59 0.85
CA GLU A 47 -1.55 22.74 -0.07
C GLU A 47 -2.74 23.68 0.11
N LYS A 48 -3.96 23.13 0.20
CA LYS A 48 -5.18 23.93 0.33
C LYS A 48 -5.36 24.59 1.70
N THR A 49 -4.90 23.96 2.77
CA THR A 49 -5.16 24.40 4.15
C THR A 49 -3.97 25.13 4.78
N HIS A 50 -2.76 24.72 4.45
CA HIS A 50 -1.52 25.29 4.99
C HIS A 50 -0.68 26.02 3.95
N HIS A 51 -1.18 26.16 2.71
CA HIS A 51 -0.52 26.87 1.61
C HIS A 51 0.89 26.37 1.30
N ILE A 52 1.11 25.05 1.43
CA ILE A 52 2.37 24.40 1.09
C ILE A 52 2.26 23.87 -0.34
N PRO A 53 2.97 24.45 -1.33
CA PRO A 53 2.89 24.00 -2.71
C PRO A 53 3.33 22.55 -2.85
N VAL A 54 2.57 21.74 -3.58
CA VAL A 54 2.86 20.31 -3.81
C VAL A 54 4.26 20.12 -4.38
N ASP A 55 4.65 20.94 -5.36
CA ASP A 55 5.94 20.84 -6.01
C ASP A 55 7.08 21.12 -5.01
N GLU A 56 6.95 22.16 -4.18
CA GLU A 56 7.92 22.47 -3.13
C GLU A 56 8.03 21.32 -2.13
N PHE A 57 6.91 20.76 -1.68
CA PHE A 57 6.89 19.61 -0.77
C PHE A 57 7.71 18.45 -1.30
N TYR A 58 7.59 18.11 -2.60
CA TYR A 58 8.29 16.97 -3.18
C TYR A 58 9.74 17.25 -3.58
N THR A 59 10.23 18.50 -3.58
CA THR A 59 11.67 18.81 -3.70
C THR A 59 12.45 18.47 -2.44
N LEU A 60 11.80 18.51 -1.28
CA LEU A 60 12.41 18.20 0.01
C LEU A 60 12.79 16.70 0.12
N LYS A 61 13.79 16.39 0.92
CA LYS A 61 14.12 15.00 1.28
C LYS A 61 13.04 14.40 2.16
N ARG A 62 12.92 13.08 2.13
CA ARG A 62 11.84 12.36 2.87
C ARG A 62 11.77 12.72 4.36
N ALA A 63 12.92 12.87 5.02
CA ALA A 63 12.98 13.25 6.43
C ALA A 63 12.47 14.69 6.65
N GLU A 64 12.85 15.62 5.79
CA GLU A 64 12.44 17.03 5.83
C GLU A 64 10.93 17.15 5.63
N ARG A 65 10.37 16.40 4.66
CA ARG A 65 8.90 16.31 4.46
C ARG A 65 8.18 15.85 5.73
N GLY A 66 8.72 14.81 6.40
CA GLY A 66 8.15 14.31 7.66
C GLY A 66 8.17 15.35 8.77
N ASN A 67 9.26 16.11 8.91
CA ASN A 67 9.37 17.21 9.88
C ASN A 67 8.42 18.35 9.54
N LEU A 68 8.32 18.74 8.27
CA LEU A 68 7.38 19.77 7.81
C LEU A 68 5.93 19.37 8.15
N VAL A 69 5.52 18.13 7.86
CA VAL A 69 4.19 17.63 8.22
C VAL A 69 3.97 17.67 9.74
N LYS A 70 4.99 17.31 10.53
CA LYS A 70 4.93 17.36 11.99
C LYS A 70 4.71 18.79 12.51
N GLU A 71 5.46 19.75 12.01
CA GLU A 71 5.38 21.15 12.40
C GLU A 71 4.02 21.76 12.02
N GLN A 72 3.60 21.59 10.79
CA GLN A 72 2.33 22.13 10.28
C GLN A 72 1.10 21.56 10.97
N LEU A 73 1.16 20.28 11.40
CA LEU A 73 0.05 19.62 12.07
C LEU A 73 0.14 19.67 13.61
N ALA A 74 1.13 20.35 14.19
CA ALA A 74 1.30 20.42 15.63
C ALA A 74 0.07 21.02 16.34
N GLU A 75 -0.49 22.09 15.77
CA GLU A 75 -1.65 22.83 16.29
C GLU A 75 -3.00 22.28 15.85
N GLU A 76 -3.02 21.31 14.90
CA GLU A 76 -4.24 20.76 14.29
C GLU A 76 -4.93 19.75 15.20
N LYS A 77 -5.71 20.24 16.16
CA LYS A 77 -6.44 19.40 17.12
C LYS A 77 -7.54 18.54 16.48
N ASN A 78 -8.06 18.94 15.33
CA ASN A 78 -9.12 18.21 14.61
C ASN A 78 -8.62 16.92 13.93
N ILE A 79 -7.31 16.80 13.74
CA ILE A 79 -6.70 15.60 13.13
C ILE A 79 -6.20 14.67 14.25
N PRO A 80 -6.71 13.42 14.33
CA PRO A 80 -6.28 12.47 15.33
C PRO A 80 -4.76 12.23 15.31
N GLN A 81 -4.15 12.05 16.47
CA GLN A 81 -2.69 11.88 16.60
C GLN A 81 -2.15 10.70 15.78
N TYR A 82 -2.89 9.58 15.70
CA TYR A 82 -2.47 8.44 14.91
C TYR A 82 -2.37 8.78 13.42
N LEU A 83 -3.27 9.62 12.90
CA LEU A 83 -3.29 10.04 11.50
C LEU A 83 -2.13 11.00 11.21
N ARG A 84 -1.89 11.97 12.07
CA ARG A 84 -0.72 12.88 12.00
C ARG A 84 0.58 12.10 11.97
N SER A 85 0.76 11.15 12.90
CA SER A 85 1.95 10.28 12.96
C SER A 85 2.10 9.40 11.71
N HIS A 86 0.99 8.98 11.11
CA HIS A 86 1.01 8.20 9.88
C HIS A 86 1.46 9.03 8.67
N TRP A 87 0.92 10.24 8.51
CA TRP A 87 1.30 11.17 7.44
C TRP A 87 2.78 11.59 7.51
N GLN A 88 3.32 11.82 8.73
CA GLN A 88 4.75 12.13 8.93
C GLN A 88 5.68 11.03 8.38
N LYS A 89 5.30 9.77 8.54
CA LYS A 89 6.13 8.62 8.12
C LYS A 89 5.99 8.30 6.62
N GLU A 90 4.83 8.57 6.05
CA GLU A 90 4.44 8.15 4.71
C GLU A 90 4.38 9.32 3.71
N THR A 91 5.51 10.01 3.52
CA THR A 91 5.62 11.22 2.66
C THR A 91 6.08 10.95 1.22
N GLY A 92 6.09 9.70 0.76
CA GLY A 92 6.39 9.34 -0.63
C GLY A 92 5.20 9.55 -1.56
N PHE A 93 5.39 9.34 -2.86
CA PHE A 93 4.32 9.44 -3.87
C PHE A 93 3.18 8.42 -3.65
N ALA A 94 1.99 8.74 -4.18
CA ALA A 94 0.81 7.90 -4.02
C ALA A 94 0.86 6.64 -4.90
N PHE A 95 1.00 6.80 -6.20
CA PHE A 95 0.79 5.75 -7.20
C PHE A 95 2.03 4.86 -7.43
N PRO A 96 1.89 3.54 -7.55
CA PRO A 96 0.75 2.75 -7.11
C PRO A 96 0.79 2.44 -5.60
N SER A 97 -0.33 1.93 -5.04
CA SER A 97 -0.41 1.57 -3.63
C SER A 97 0.35 0.28 -3.29
N GLY A 98 1.46 0.38 -2.60
CA GLY A 98 2.26 -0.79 -2.19
C GLY A 98 1.55 -1.70 -1.19
N HIS A 99 0.75 -1.17 -0.27
CA HIS A 99 -0.05 -1.96 0.67
C HIS A 99 -1.15 -2.74 -0.05
N THR A 100 -1.79 -2.11 -1.05
CA THR A 100 -2.78 -2.77 -1.90
C THR A 100 -2.14 -3.88 -2.73
N MET A 101 -0.98 -3.62 -3.38
CA MET A 101 -0.26 -4.66 -4.13
C MET A 101 0.03 -5.88 -3.26
N PHE A 102 0.54 -5.67 -2.05
CA PHE A 102 0.82 -6.74 -1.12
C PHE A 102 -0.45 -7.52 -0.73
N ALA A 103 -1.49 -6.82 -0.29
CA ALA A 103 -2.75 -7.44 0.14
C ALA A 103 -3.46 -8.16 -1.01
N ALA A 104 -3.51 -7.55 -2.19
CA ALA A 104 -4.10 -8.14 -3.39
C ALA A 104 -3.34 -9.40 -3.83
N SER A 105 -2.00 -9.38 -3.86
CA SER A 105 -1.19 -10.54 -4.21
C SER A 105 -1.49 -11.74 -3.30
N TRP A 106 -1.59 -11.53 -1.98
CA TRP A 106 -1.95 -12.60 -1.04
C TRP A 106 -3.38 -13.11 -1.23
N ALA A 107 -4.35 -12.22 -1.47
CA ALA A 107 -5.74 -12.60 -1.69
C ALA A 107 -5.90 -13.40 -2.99
N LEU A 108 -5.31 -12.94 -4.09
CA LEU A 108 -5.35 -13.61 -5.40
C LEU A 108 -4.65 -14.97 -5.34
N LEU A 109 -3.51 -15.06 -4.66
CA LEU A 109 -2.83 -16.31 -4.42
C LEU A 109 -3.71 -17.28 -3.62
N ALA A 110 -4.38 -16.81 -2.58
CA ALA A 110 -5.28 -17.64 -1.79
C ALA A 110 -6.43 -18.17 -2.67
N VAL A 111 -7.01 -17.34 -3.53
CA VAL A 111 -8.03 -17.79 -4.49
C VAL A 111 -7.45 -18.89 -5.39
N GLY A 112 -6.31 -18.68 -6.05
CA GLY A 112 -5.71 -19.63 -6.96
C GLY A 112 -5.37 -20.97 -6.31
N LEU A 113 -4.82 -20.98 -5.10
CA LEU A 113 -4.36 -22.19 -4.41
C LEU A 113 -5.46 -22.90 -3.62
N LEU A 114 -6.40 -22.17 -3.03
CA LEU A 114 -7.36 -22.71 -2.08
C LEU A 114 -8.74 -22.99 -2.70
N TRP A 115 -9.09 -22.30 -3.80
CA TRP A 115 -10.36 -22.53 -4.50
C TRP A 115 -10.55 -23.99 -4.96
N PRO A 116 -9.57 -24.62 -5.65
CA PRO A 116 -9.68 -26.02 -6.03
C PRO A 116 -9.81 -26.98 -4.83
N ARG A 117 -9.38 -26.52 -3.65
CA ARG A 117 -9.42 -27.28 -2.39
C ARG A 117 -10.67 -27.02 -1.55
N ARG A 118 -11.62 -26.28 -2.11
CA ARG A 118 -12.89 -25.88 -1.46
C ARG A 118 -12.70 -25.20 -0.09
N ARG A 119 -11.58 -24.50 0.13
CA ARG A 119 -11.29 -23.74 1.37
C ARG A 119 -11.90 -22.33 1.32
N THR A 120 -13.21 -22.27 1.04
CA THR A 120 -13.96 -21.03 0.79
C THR A 120 -13.92 -20.06 1.96
N LEU A 121 -14.01 -20.56 3.21
CA LEU A 121 -13.94 -19.72 4.40
C LEU A 121 -12.60 -18.99 4.52
N THR A 122 -11.48 -19.69 4.30
CA THR A 122 -10.14 -19.09 4.35
C THR A 122 -9.98 -18.04 3.25
N ILE A 123 -10.49 -18.31 2.05
CA ILE A 123 -10.50 -17.33 0.94
C ILE A 123 -11.30 -16.10 1.32
N ALA A 124 -12.52 -16.29 1.86
CA ALA A 124 -13.38 -15.18 2.27
C ALA A 124 -12.69 -14.28 3.33
N ILE A 125 -12.07 -14.88 4.35
CA ILE A 125 -11.33 -14.14 5.38
C ILE A 125 -10.19 -13.31 4.75
N LEU A 126 -9.41 -13.88 3.84
CA LEU A 126 -8.31 -13.17 3.19
C LEU A 126 -8.79 -12.06 2.24
N LEU A 127 -9.91 -12.27 1.54
CA LEU A 127 -10.53 -11.22 0.73
C LEU A 127 -11.03 -10.06 1.58
N VAL A 128 -11.72 -10.35 2.69
CA VAL A 128 -12.19 -9.32 3.63
C VAL A 128 -11.00 -8.55 4.21
N TRP A 129 -9.93 -9.24 4.63
CA TRP A 129 -8.71 -8.60 5.10
C TRP A 129 -8.09 -7.70 4.03
N ALA A 130 -7.92 -8.18 2.80
CA ALA A 130 -7.35 -7.39 1.71
C ALA A 130 -8.20 -6.15 1.39
N THR A 131 -9.51 -6.30 1.34
CA THR A 131 -10.45 -5.18 1.15
C THR A 131 -10.36 -4.17 2.29
N GLY A 132 -10.22 -4.64 3.55
CA GLY A 132 -10.01 -3.79 4.71
C GLY A 132 -8.69 -2.98 4.62
N VAL A 133 -7.60 -3.63 4.20
CA VAL A 133 -6.33 -2.94 3.93
C VAL A 133 -6.50 -1.88 2.85
N MET A 134 -7.14 -2.19 1.73
CA MET A 134 -7.40 -1.24 0.66
C MET A 134 -8.24 -0.06 1.14
N GLY A 135 -9.36 -0.32 1.80
CA GLY A 135 -10.25 0.71 2.35
C GLY A 135 -9.53 1.64 3.34
N SER A 136 -8.66 1.08 4.18
CA SER A 136 -7.86 1.89 5.12
C SER A 136 -6.97 2.91 4.41
N ARG A 137 -6.44 2.59 3.20
CA ARG A 137 -5.59 3.53 2.44
C ARG A 137 -6.35 4.73 1.93
N LEU A 138 -7.64 4.55 1.58
CA LEU A 138 -8.53 5.66 1.19
C LEU A 138 -8.91 6.50 2.41
N LEU A 139 -9.36 5.86 3.49
CA LEU A 139 -9.78 6.55 4.70
C LEU A 139 -8.68 7.38 5.35
N LEU A 140 -7.43 6.92 5.26
CA LEU A 140 -6.26 7.65 5.76
C LEU A 140 -5.80 8.79 4.82
N GLY A 141 -6.45 9.04 3.69
CA GLY A 141 -6.04 10.05 2.71
C GLY A 141 -4.67 9.78 2.08
N MET A 142 -4.28 8.50 1.99
CA MET A 142 -2.94 8.09 1.53
C MET A 142 -2.89 7.78 0.05
N HIS A 143 -4.00 7.36 -0.53
CA HIS A 143 -4.11 6.90 -1.90
C HIS A 143 -5.42 7.31 -2.55
N TRP A 144 -5.38 7.47 -3.86
CA TRP A 144 -6.55 7.65 -4.69
C TRP A 144 -7.21 6.29 -5.02
N PRO A 145 -8.51 6.22 -5.30
CA PRO A 145 -9.16 4.97 -5.70
C PRO A 145 -8.47 4.27 -6.88
N ARG A 146 -8.00 5.03 -7.86
CA ARG A 146 -7.27 4.50 -9.02
C ARG A 146 -5.97 3.81 -8.66
N ASP A 147 -5.26 4.28 -7.62
CA ASP A 147 -4.01 3.66 -7.15
C ASP A 147 -4.24 2.23 -6.68
N LEU A 148 -5.40 1.98 -6.07
CA LEU A 148 -5.80 0.67 -5.56
C LEU A 148 -6.20 -0.26 -6.71
N VAL A 149 -6.98 0.25 -7.65
CA VAL A 149 -7.41 -0.53 -8.84
C VAL A 149 -6.19 -0.99 -9.62
N VAL A 150 -5.30 -0.06 -9.97
CA VAL A 150 -4.08 -0.39 -10.75
C VAL A 150 -3.16 -1.29 -9.95
N ALA A 151 -2.98 -1.06 -8.64
CA ALA A 151 -2.18 -1.94 -7.78
C ALA A 151 -2.74 -3.37 -7.75
N THR A 152 -4.06 -3.53 -7.74
CA THR A 152 -4.71 -4.85 -7.80
C THR A 152 -4.49 -5.53 -9.16
N LEU A 153 -4.60 -4.77 -10.27
CA LEU A 153 -4.34 -5.29 -11.62
C LEU A 153 -2.88 -5.72 -11.80
N ILE A 154 -1.92 -4.96 -11.27
CA ILE A 154 -0.49 -5.33 -11.31
C ILE A 154 -0.22 -6.59 -10.46
N SER A 155 -1.05 -6.86 -9.45
CA SER A 155 -0.90 -8.01 -8.55
C SER A 155 -1.48 -9.31 -9.12
N TRP A 156 -2.24 -9.23 -10.18
CA TRP A 156 -2.81 -10.38 -10.91
C TRP A 156 -1.72 -11.11 -11.69
#